data_713074e1bee9d534dccc629fb2a0d93b
#
_entry.id   713074e1bee9d534dccc629fb2a0d93b
#
_cell.length_a   1.000
_cell.length_b   1.000
_cell.length_c   1.000
_cell.angle_alpha   90.00
_cell.angle_beta   90.00
_cell.angle_gamma   90.00
#
_symmetry.space_group_name_H-M   'P 1'
#
loop_
_entity.id
_entity.type
_entity.pdbx_description
1 polymer ?
#
loop_
_entity_poly.entity_id
_entity_poly.type
_entity_poly.pdbx_seq_one_letter_code
_entity_poly.pdbx_strand_id
1 'polypeptide(L)'
;MIRLWLGLSLLAFSGALLTECELNSTQRSVDYLPVRPAERQQAGDKPVALPEKQFVLYVHCDKPQRIRLFFGSAYAQNGRFALGNRGEMNITAGQAVADDRDVMLVPVRSAGAPITAEAAKRSRIVLNQGIAFVQGEEIEASQLSVVLNVASMMENQAITDRVTYRGNLQVRVVTP
;
A
#
# COMPACT_ATOMS: atom_id res chain seq x y z
N MET A 1 20.03 -68.64 11.29
CA MET A 1 19.73 -67.56 12.25
C MET A 1 19.94 -66.25 11.51
N ILE A 2 18.86 -65.65 10.97
CA ILE A 2 18.91 -64.41 10.17
C ILE A 2 18.42 -63.30 11.11
N ARG A 3 19.29 -62.34 11.44
CA ARG A 3 18.94 -61.14 12.20
C ARG A 3 18.52 -60.01 11.23
N LEU A 4 17.19 -59.76 11.19
CA LEU A 4 16.62 -58.57 10.50
C LEU A 4 16.93 -57.34 11.34
N TRP A 5 17.62 -56.37 10.77
CA TRP A 5 17.75 -55.02 11.30
C TRP A 5 16.69 -54.14 10.66
N LEU A 6 15.69 -53.77 11.45
CA LEU A 6 14.72 -52.72 11.05
C LEU A 6 15.38 -51.36 11.31
N GLY A 7 15.78 -50.69 10.27
CA GLY A 7 16.21 -49.30 10.34
C GLY A 7 14.97 -48.38 10.37
N LEU A 8 14.74 -47.74 11.52
CA LEU A 8 13.69 -46.73 11.71
C LEU A 8 14.21 -45.38 11.20
N SER A 9 13.85 -45.01 9.94
CA SER A 9 14.14 -43.67 9.40
C SER A 9 13.18 -42.66 10.01
N LEU A 10 13.68 -41.83 10.93
CA LEU A 10 13.00 -40.62 11.40
C LEU A 10 13.06 -39.57 10.27
N LEU A 11 11.97 -39.40 9.53
CA LEU A 11 11.76 -38.26 8.68
C LEU A 11 11.46 -37.02 9.56
N ALA A 12 12.49 -36.20 9.81
CA ALA A 12 12.32 -34.87 10.39
C ALA A 12 11.60 -33.98 9.38
N PHE A 13 10.29 -33.81 9.51
CA PHE A 13 9.54 -32.77 8.84
C PHE A 13 9.96 -31.43 9.44
N SER A 14 10.91 -30.76 8.81
CA SER A 14 11.19 -29.33 9.05
C SER A 14 10.02 -28.55 8.45
N GLY A 15 8.95 -28.36 9.22
CA GLY A 15 7.91 -27.42 8.89
C GLY A 15 8.52 -26.03 8.84
N ALA A 16 8.71 -25.47 7.66
CA ALA A 16 8.94 -24.04 7.50
C ALA A 16 7.73 -23.33 8.12
N LEU A 17 7.90 -22.73 9.29
CA LEU A 17 6.93 -21.81 9.88
C LEU A 17 6.86 -20.60 8.93
N LEU A 18 5.88 -20.60 8.02
CA LEU A 18 5.55 -19.41 7.25
C LEU A 18 5.11 -18.36 8.26
N THR A 19 5.95 -17.38 8.48
CA THR A 19 5.62 -16.22 9.32
C THR A 19 4.62 -15.41 8.53
N GLU A 20 3.37 -15.40 8.98
CA GLU A 20 2.27 -14.73 8.29
C GLU A 20 2.14 -13.31 8.85
N CYS A 21 2.00 -12.33 7.93
CA CYS A 21 1.66 -10.97 8.27
C CYS A 21 0.25 -10.67 7.78
N GLU A 22 -0.57 -10.13 8.66
CA GLU A 22 -1.92 -9.69 8.35
C GLU A 22 -1.93 -8.19 8.07
N LEU A 23 -2.60 -7.80 6.98
CA LEU A 23 -2.81 -6.40 6.60
C LEU A 23 -4.25 -6.00 6.83
N ASN A 24 -4.45 -4.96 7.62
CA ASN A 24 -5.74 -4.35 7.89
C ASN A 24 -5.73 -2.86 7.50
N SER A 25 -6.92 -2.31 7.22
CA SER A 25 -7.11 -0.89 6.92
C SER A 25 -8.30 -0.34 7.67
N THR A 26 -8.21 0.93 8.09
CA THR A 26 -9.34 1.64 8.73
C THR A 26 -10.55 1.79 7.82
N GLN A 27 -10.32 1.83 6.50
CA GLN A 27 -11.38 1.94 5.51
C GLN A 27 -11.06 1.04 4.31
N ARG A 28 -12.08 0.33 3.82
CA ARG A 28 -12.00 -0.50 2.60
C ARG A 28 -12.57 0.18 1.38
N SER A 29 -13.41 1.19 1.56
CA SER A 29 -14.00 2.00 0.50
C SER A 29 -14.02 3.46 0.89
N VAL A 30 -13.95 4.31 -0.11
CA VAL A 30 -14.06 5.76 0.04
C VAL A 30 -15.14 6.26 -0.90
N ASP A 31 -16.18 6.85 -0.32
CA ASP A 31 -17.26 7.46 -1.07
C ASP A 31 -17.05 8.98 -1.11
N TYR A 32 -17.14 9.53 -2.30
CA TYR A 32 -17.16 10.97 -2.51
C TYR A 32 -18.60 11.44 -2.71
N LEU A 33 -18.96 12.54 -2.05
CA LEU A 33 -20.23 13.20 -2.31
C LEU A 33 -20.26 13.71 -3.76
N PRO A 34 -21.45 13.80 -4.38
CA PRO A 34 -21.57 14.37 -5.72
C PRO A 34 -20.96 15.78 -5.78
N VAL A 35 -20.13 16.04 -6.77
CA VAL A 35 -19.56 17.36 -7.01
C VAL A 35 -20.67 18.30 -7.44
N ARG A 36 -20.79 19.43 -6.75
CA ARG A 36 -21.85 20.41 -7.02
C ARG A 36 -21.62 21.13 -8.35
N PRO A 37 -22.68 21.48 -9.10
CA PRO A 37 -22.53 22.21 -10.35
C PRO A 37 -21.71 23.51 -10.22
N ALA A 38 -21.86 24.23 -9.11
CA ALA A 38 -21.10 25.45 -8.83
C ALA A 38 -19.60 25.21 -8.72
N GLU A 39 -19.15 24.11 -8.10
CA GLU A 39 -17.74 23.75 -7.99
C GLU A 39 -17.15 23.45 -9.37
N ARG A 40 -17.91 22.83 -10.26
CA ARG A 40 -17.50 22.55 -11.63
C ARG A 40 -17.40 23.84 -12.46
N GLN A 41 -18.35 24.77 -12.31
CA GLN A 41 -18.31 26.07 -12.99
C GLN A 41 -17.09 26.90 -12.56
N GLN A 42 -16.75 26.88 -11.27
CA GLN A 42 -15.57 27.58 -10.75
C GLN A 42 -14.25 26.99 -11.27
N ALA A 43 -14.20 25.69 -11.53
CA ALA A 43 -13.01 25.03 -12.05
C ALA A 43 -12.72 25.39 -13.52
N GLY A 44 -13.75 25.79 -14.31
CA GLY A 44 -13.62 26.05 -15.74
C GLY A 44 -13.08 24.81 -16.46
N ASP A 45 -11.99 24.98 -17.22
CA ASP A 45 -11.34 23.86 -17.94
C ASP A 45 -10.34 23.08 -17.09
N LYS A 46 -10.17 23.43 -15.81
CA LYS A 46 -9.24 22.74 -14.90
C LYS A 46 -9.89 21.50 -14.28
N PRO A 47 -9.06 20.47 -13.95
CA PRO A 47 -9.56 19.34 -13.18
C PRO A 47 -10.16 19.79 -11.84
N VAL A 48 -11.23 19.13 -11.43
CA VAL A 48 -11.86 19.34 -10.11
C VAL A 48 -11.15 18.48 -9.08
N ALA A 49 -10.62 19.10 -8.04
CA ALA A 49 -10.08 18.40 -6.88
C ALA A 49 -11.23 17.88 -6.00
N LEU A 50 -11.17 16.62 -5.63
CA LEU A 50 -12.07 16.04 -4.65
C LEU A 50 -11.51 16.21 -3.24
N PRO A 51 -12.35 16.15 -2.19
CA PRO A 51 -11.88 16.22 -0.81
C PRO A 51 -10.83 15.13 -0.55
N GLU A 52 -9.72 15.54 0.07
CA GLU A 52 -8.66 14.62 0.45
C GLU A 52 -9.19 13.57 1.44
N LYS A 53 -8.79 12.32 1.26
CA LYS A 53 -9.18 11.21 2.13
C LYS A 53 -7.94 10.61 2.78
N GLN A 54 -8.10 10.21 4.04
CA GLN A 54 -7.03 9.63 4.82
C GLN A 54 -7.47 8.29 5.39
N PHE A 55 -6.59 7.30 5.36
CA PHE A 55 -6.79 6.03 6.03
C PHE A 55 -5.46 5.45 6.50
N VAL A 56 -5.54 4.57 7.48
CA VAL A 56 -4.37 3.94 8.08
C VAL A 56 -4.32 2.47 7.68
N LEU A 57 -3.15 2.04 7.24
CA LEU A 57 -2.83 0.64 7.08
C LEU A 57 -2.17 0.14 8.36
N TYR A 58 -2.56 -1.04 8.81
CA TYR A 58 -1.97 -1.76 9.92
C TYR A 58 -1.46 -3.10 9.43
N VAL A 59 -0.21 -3.40 9.74
CA VAL A 59 0.39 -4.72 9.52
C VAL A 59 0.71 -5.31 10.88
N HIS A 60 0.29 -6.54 11.09
CA HIS A 60 0.65 -7.35 12.25
C HIS A 60 1.30 -8.64 11.77
N CYS A 61 2.47 -8.96 12.32
CA CYS A 61 3.22 -10.17 12.02
C CYS A 61 3.44 -10.97 13.31
N ASP A 62 3.40 -12.29 13.23
CA ASP A 62 3.61 -13.18 14.38
C ASP A 62 5.00 -13.04 15.03
N LYS A 63 5.97 -12.59 14.25
CA LYS A 63 7.34 -12.34 14.69
C LYS A 63 7.90 -11.08 14.06
N PRO A 64 8.85 -10.39 14.69
CA PRO A 64 9.55 -9.28 14.07
C PRO A 64 10.20 -9.70 12.75
N GLN A 65 9.94 -8.94 11.70
CA GLN A 65 10.54 -9.16 10.38
C GLN A 65 10.52 -7.86 9.57
N ARG A 66 11.32 -7.81 8.52
CA ARG A 66 11.30 -6.68 7.59
C ARG A 66 9.99 -6.66 6.85
N ILE A 67 9.35 -5.51 6.86
CA ILE A 67 8.04 -5.32 6.23
C ILE A 67 8.20 -4.32 5.08
N ARG A 68 7.76 -4.71 3.89
CA ARG A 68 7.66 -3.81 2.73
C ARG A 68 6.23 -3.83 2.22
N LEU A 69 5.69 -2.66 1.91
CA LEU A 69 4.36 -2.52 1.34
C LEU A 69 4.47 -2.20 -0.14
N PHE A 70 3.86 -3.02 -0.98
CA PHE A 70 3.77 -2.80 -2.43
C PHE A 70 2.38 -2.38 -2.83
N PHE A 71 2.30 -1.42 -3.74
CA PHE A 71 1.07 -0.78 -4.14
C PHE A 71 0.76 -1.03 -5.60
N GLY A 72 -0.45 -1.48 -5.87
CA GLY A 72 -0.96 -1.75 -7.20
C GLY A 72 -2.38 -1.21 -7.39
N SER A 73 -2.90 -1.35 -8.58
CA SER A 73 -4.29 -1.02 -8.88
C SER A 73 -4.80 -1.89 -10.02
N ALA A 74 -6.06 -2.33 -9.91
CA ALA A 74 -6.77 -2.94 -11.00
C ALA A 74 -7.15 -1.90 -12.09
N TYR A 75 -7.20 -0.63 -11.71
CA TYR A 75 -7.49 0.49 -12.61
C TYR A 75 -6.26 1.41 -12.68
N ALA A 76 -5.44 1.18 -13.68
CA ALA A 76 -4.26 1.99 -13.93
C ALA A 76 -4.34 2.60 -15.33
N GLN A 77 -4.04 3.89 -15.44
CA GLN A 77 -3.94 4.59 -16.72
C GLN A 77 -2.63 5.36 -16.77
N ASN A 78 -1.88 5.21 -17.86
CA ASN A 78 -0.62 5.91 -18.07
C ASN A 78 0.38 5.77 -16.90
N GLY A 79 0.43 4.59 -16.25
CA GLY A 79 1.31 4.33 -15.11
C GLY A 79 0.89 5.03 -13.80
N ARG A 80 -0.34 5.51 -13.69
CA ARG A 80 -0.91 6.19 -12.53
C ARG A 80 -2.12 5.46 -11.96
N PHE A 81 -2.43 5.70 -10.70
CA PHE A 81 -3.67 5.25 -10.09
C PHE A 81 -4.84 6.02 -10.71
N ALA A 82 -5.74 5.33 -11.40
CA ALA A 82 -6.88 5.94 -12.05
C ALA A 82 -8.09 6.04 -11.11
N LEU A 83 -8.88 7.10 -11.30
CA LEU A 83 -10.20 7.27 -10.71
C LEU A 83 -11.24 7.31 -11.84
N GLY A 84 -11.86 6.17 -12.13
CA GLY A 84 -12.68 6.01 -13.31
C GLY A 84 -11.87 6.17 -14.61
N ASN A 85 -12.53 6.61 -15.67
CA ASN A 85 -11.89 6.77 -16.98
C ASN A 85 -11.18 8.13 -17.17
N ARG A 86 -11.46 9.10 -16.30
CA ARG A 86 -11.07 10.51 -16.49
C ARG A 86 -10.62 11.17 -15.18
N GLY A 87 -10.15 10.41 -14.25
CA GLY A 87 -9.62 10.94 -13.00
C GLY A 87 -8.35 10.22 -12.60
N GLU A 88 -7.63 10.82 -11.69
CA GLU A 88 -6.42 10.25 -11.11
C GLU A 88 -6.41 10.37 -9.59
N MET A 89 -5.68 9.46 -8.94
CA MET A 89 -5.42 9.51 -7.51
C MET A 89 -3.93 9.68 -7.28
N ASN A 90 -3.57 10.69 -6.50
CA ASN A 90 -2.23 10.88 -5.96
C ASN A 90 -2.21 10.40 -4.51
N ILE A 91 -1.38 9.43 -4.22
CA ILE A 91 -1.31 8.78 -2.92
C ILE A 91 0.04 9.09 -2.28
N THR A 92 0.01 9.53 -1.02
CA THR A 92 1.21 9.80 -0.23
C THR A 92 1.14 9.02 1.07
N ALA A 93 2.19 8.26 1.40
CA ALA A 93 2.36 7.63 2.71
C ALA A 93 3.12 8.57 3.66
N GLY A 94 2.79 8.48 4.94
CA GLY A 94 3.48 9.22 6.00
C GLY A 94 3.10 8.75 7.39
N GLN A 95 3.63 9.39 8.43
CA GLN A 95 3.32 9.07 9.83
C GLN A 95 3.42 7.56 10.11
N ALA A 96 4.54 6.96 9.71
CA ALA A 96 4.78 5.54 9.91
C ALA A 96 5.31 5.28 11.31
N VAL A 97 4.73 4.29 11.98
CA VAL A 97 5.12 3.84 13.31
C VAL A 97 5.31 2.32 13.28
N ALA A 98 6.43 1.85 13.80
CA ALA A 98 6.75 0.44 13.92
C ALA A 98 7.11 0.09 15.36
N ASP A 99 6.42 -0.86 15.98
CA ASP A 99 6.58 -1.24 17.38
C ASP A 99 6.70 0.00 18.30
N ASP A 100 5.73 0.91 18.20
CA ASP A 100 5.62 2.19 18.96
C ASP A 100 6.75 3.21 18.69
N ARG A 101 7.52 3.07 17.62
CA ARG A 101 8.59 4.01 17.25
C ARG A 101 8.33 4.63 15.89
N ASP A 102 8.54 5.94 15.80
CA ASP A 102 8.50 6.64 14.52
C ASP A 102 9.59 6.13 13.58
N VAL A 103 9.20 5.84 12.35
CA VAL A 103 10.10 5.35 11.31
C VAL A 103 9.99 6.19 10.05
N MET A 104 11.03 6.15 9.24
CA MET A 104 11.08 6.84 7.96
C MET A 104 10.76 5.88 6.81
N LEU A 105 10.34 6.43 5.70
CA LEU A 105 9.91 5.71 4.50
C LEU A 105 11.00 5.80 3.43
N VAL A 106 11.27 4.68 2.76
CA VAL A 106 12.17 4.62 1.61
C VAL A 106 11.45 3.93 0.46
N PRO A 107 11.35 4.55 -0.72
CA PRO A 107 10.76 3.90 -1.89
C PRO A 107 11.66 2.75 -2.37
N VAL A 108 11.03 1.61 -2.71
CA VAL A 108 11.70 0.42 -3.22
C VAL A 108 11.02 -0.07 -4.50
N ARG A 109 11.83 -0.50 -5.47
CA ARG A 109 11.32 -0.94 -6.78
C ARG A 109 10.83 -2.39 -6.79
N SER A 110 11.44 -3.24 -5.98
CA SER A 110 11.07 -4.66 -5.87
C SER A 110 11.29 -5.18 -4.45
N ALA A 111 10.76 -6.35 -4.15
CA ALA A 111 10.83 -6.97 -2.84
C ALA A 111 12.27 -7.17 -2.34
N GLY A 112 13.18 -7.62 -3.20
CA GLY A 112 14.59 -7.83 -2.86
C GLY A 112 15.52 -6.64 -3.19
N ALA A 113 14.98 -5.47 -3.60
CA ALA A 113 15.82 -4.33 -3.93
C ALA A 113 16.57 -3.80 -2.69
N PRO A 114 17.84 -3.39 -2.83
CA PRO A 114 18.56 -2.74 -1.74
C PRO A 114 17.96 -1.37 -1.43
N ILE A 115 18.09 -0.94 -0.18
CA ILE A 115 17.73 0.42 0.26
C ILE A 115 18.82 1.38 -0.21
N THR A 116 18.53 2.14 -1.26
CA THR A 116 19.49 3.09 -1.85
C THR A 116 18.96 4.51 -1.93
N ALA A 117 17.64 4.68 -1.80
CA ALA A 117 17.03 6.00 -1.82
C ALA A 117 17.07 6.65 -0.44
N GLU A 118 16.99 7.97 -0.42
CA GLU A 118 16.95 8.75 0.80
C GLU A 118 15.66 8.48 1.59
N ALA A 119 15.80 8.35 2.91
CA ALA A 119 14.68 8.16 3.82
C ALA A 119 13.95 9.47 4.08
N ALA A 120 12.63 9.45 4.06
CA ALA A 120 11.79 10.62 4.29
C ALA A 120 10.61 10.30 5.20
N LYS A 121 10.09 11.32 5.91
CA LYS A 121 8.86 11.18 6.73
C LYS A 121 7.60 10.99 5.88
N ARG A 122 7.68 11.33 4.61
CA ARG A 122 6.58 11.18 3.63
C ARG A 122 7.16 10.65 2.32
N SER A 123 6.42 9.77 1.66
CA SER A 123 6.79 9.20 0.38
C SER A 123 5.59 9.17 -0.55
N ARG A 124 5.77 9.61 -1.78
CA ARG A 124 4.76 9.42 -2.82
C ARG A 124 4.69 7.94 -3.18
N ILE A 125 3.49 7.42 -3.24
CA ILE A 125 3.24 6.05 -3.67
C ILE A 125 3.21 6.03 -5.20
N VAL A 126 4.04 5.16 -5.76
CA VAL A 126 4.13 4.94 -7.21
C VAL A 126 3.53 3.57 -7.52
N LEU A 127 2.76 3.52 -8.61
CA LEU A 127 2.14 2.28 -9.07
C LEU A 127 3.20 1.19 -9.31
N ASN A 128 2.94 -0.02 -8.82
CA ASN A 128 3.81 -1.19 -8.90
C ASN A 128 5.18 -1.05 -8.20
N GLN A 129 5.30 -0.08 -7.31
CA GLN A 129 6.45 0.09 -6.43
C GLN A 129 6.04 -0.09 -4.97
N GLY A 130 7.02 -0.23 -4.10
CA GLY A 130 6.82 -0.38 -2.67
C GLY A 130 7.50 0.71 -1.86
N ILE A 131 7.26 0.63 -0.55
CA ILE A 131 7.98 1.37 0.47
C ILE A 131 8.54 0.37 1.50
N ALA A 132 9.74 0.65 1.96
CA ALA A 132 10.37 0.03 3.12
C ALA A 132 10.41 1.02 4.29
N PHE A 133 10.63 0.53 5.48
CA PHE A 133 10.63 1.30 6.73
C PHE A 133 11.99 1.23 7.38
N VAL A 134 12.54 2.41 7.74
CA VAL A 134 13.91 2.52 8.23
C VAL A 134 14.01 3.41 9.47
N GLN A 135 14.96 3.09 10.32
CA GLN A 135 15.44 3.94 11.43
C GLN A 135 16.97 3.88 11.45
N GLY A 136 17.59 4.57 10.45
CA GLY A 136 18.99 4.38 10.11
C GLY A 136 19.16 3.23 9.11
N GLU A 137 18.78 2.02 9.49
CA GLU A 137 18.72 0.82 8.64
C GLU A 137 17.28 0.32 8.48
N GLU A 138 17.06 -0.65 7.59
CA GLU A 138 15.75 -1.29 7.43
C GLU A 138 15.39 -2.05 8.72
N ILE A 139 14.24 -1.71 9.29
CA ILE A 139 13.82 -2.25 10.58
C ILE A 139 13.14 -3.61 10.44
N GLU A 140 13.21 -4.39 11.53
CA GLU A 140 12.35 -5.53 11.78
C GLU A 140 11.32 -5.14 12.83
N ALA A 141 10.04 -5.44 12.55
CA ALA A 141 8.93 -5.11 13.42
C ALA A 141 7.84 -6.18 13.38
N SER A 142 7.10 -6.30 14.47
CA SER A 142 5.89 -7.13 14.57
C SER A 142 4.64 -6.33 14.26
N GLN A 143 4.67 -5.03 14.49
CA GLN A 143 3.55 -4.13 14.23
C GLN A 143 4.02 -2.93 13.43
N LEU A 144 3.23 -2.58 12.42
CA LEU A 144 3.49 -1.42 11.60
C LEU A 144 2.19 -0.71 11.32
N SER A 145 2.18 0.60 11.46
CA SER A 145 1.10 1.45 10.97
C SER A 145 1.64 2.52 10.04
N VAL A 146 0.90 2.86 9.01
CA VAL A 146 1.23 3.94 8.09
C VAL A 146 -0.03 4.64 7.60
N VAL A 147 0.00 5.96 7.60
CA VAL A 147 -1.10 6.80 7.11
C VAL A 147 -0.95 7.02 5.62
N LEU A 148 -2.02 6.74 4.87
CA LEU A 148 -2.13 7.07 3.45
C LEU A 148 -3.07 8.26 3.27
N ASN A 149 -2.59 9.28 2.55
CA ASN A 149 -3.39 10.42 2.10
C ASN A 149 -3.66 10.25 0.61
N VAL A 150 -4.93 10.31 0.24
CA VAL A 150 -5.40 10.17 -1.15
C VAL A 150 -6.00 11.49 -1.60
N ALA A 151 -5.30 12.17 -2.49
CA ALA A 151 -5.76 13.35 -3.20
C ALA A 151 -6.26 12.93 -4.58
N SER A 152 -7.54 13.07 -4.84
CA SER A 152 -8.17 12.67 -6.09
C SER A 152 -8.56 13.88 -6.92
N MET A 153 -8.37 13.76 -8.21
CA MET A 153 -8.79 14.77 -9.19
C MET A 153 -9.58 14.12 -10.31
N MET A 154 -10.56 14.84 -10.84
CA MET A 154 -11.36 14.41 -11.99
C MET A 154 -11.38 15.48 -13.06
N GLU A 155 -11.37 15.08 -14.34
CA GLU A 155 -11.54 16.02 -15.44
C GLU A 155 -12.89 16.73 -15.36
N ASN A 156 -12.87 18.05 -15.57
CA ASN A 156 -14.08 18.85 -15.59
C ASN A 156 -14.63 18.92 -17.03
N GLN A 157 -15.35 17.88 -17.42
CA GLN A 157 -16.05 17.87 -18.70
C GLN A 157 -17.56 17.92 -18.47
N ALA A 158 -18.29 18.46 -19.45
CA ALA A 158 -19.75 18.42 -19.44
C ALA A 158 -20.21 16.96 -19.39
N ILE A 159 -20.79 16.55 -18.26
CA ILE A 159 -21.35 15.23 -18.07
C ILE A 159 -22.83 15.33 -18.27
N THR A 160 -23.33 14.71 -19.33
CA THR A 160 -24.76 14.63 -19.64
C THR A 160 -25.46 13.51 -18.88
N ASP A 161 -24.68 12.47 -18.49
CA ASP A 161 -25.17 11.30 -17.78
C ASP A 161 -24.56 11.15 -16.39
N ARG A 162 -25.20 10.34 -15.54
CA ARG A 162 -24.68 10.00 -14.22
C ARG A 162 -23.46 9.06 -14.36
N VAL A 163 -22.28 9.57 -14.04
CA VAL A 163 -21.03 8.79 -14.08
C VAL A 163 -20.59 8.44 -12.66
N THR A 164 -20.27 7.19 -12.43
CA THR A 164 -19.66 6.72 -11.17
C THR A 164 -18.16 6.60 -11.36
N TYR A 165 -17.40 7.33 -10.56
CA TYR A 165 -15.94 7.22 -10.53
C TYR A 165 -15.52 6.19 -9.48
N ARG A 166 -14.76 5.19 -9.90
CA ARG A 166 -14.20 4.16 -9.02
C ARG A 166 -12.68 4.17 -9.13
N GLY A 167 -12.01 4.24 -8.00
CA GLY A 167 -10.58 3.99 -7.85
C GLY A 167 -10.36 2.65 -7.16
N ASN A 168 -9.18 2.07 -7.35
CA ASN A 168 -8.77 0.87 -6.67
C ASN A 168 -7.33 1.02 -6.20
N LEU A 169 -7.08 0.67 -4.95
CA LEU A 169 -5.75 0.55 -4.38
C LEU A 169 -5.60 -0.85 -3.83
N GLN A 170 -4.64 -1.58 -4.36
CA GLN A 170 -4.22 -2.88 -3.87
C GLN A 170 -2.93 -2.70 -3.07
N VAL A 171 -2.90 -3.26 -1.88
CA VAL A 171 -1.72 -3.24 -1.02
C VAL A 171 -1.32 -4.68 -0.71
N ARG A 172 -0.03 -4.97 -0.87
CA ARG A 172 0.54 -6.28 -0.58
C ARG A 172 1.70 -6.12 0.40
N VAL A 173 1.66 -6.89 1.47
CA VAL A 173 2.79 -7.05 2.40
C VAL A 173 3.79 -8.03 1.81
N VAL A 174 5.06 -7.68 1.88
CA VAL A 174 6.17 -8.55 1.52
C VAL A 174 7.21 -8.50 2.62
N THR A 175 7.68 -9.66 3.01
CA THR A 175 8.74 -9.86 4.00
C THR A 175 9.94 -10.44 3.26
N PRO A 176 10.93 -9.60 2.90
CA PRO A 176 12.09 -10.02 2.12
C PRO A 176 13.10 -10.85 2.93
#